data_8a36e2337c84e5aafb2de3f6ca282600
#
_entry.id   8a36e2337c84e5aafb2de3f6ca282600
#
_cell.length_a   1.000
_cell.length_b   1.000
_cell.length_c   1.000
_cell.angle_alpha   90.00
_cell.angle_beta   90.00
_cell.angle_gamma   90.00
#
_symmetry.space_group_name_H-M   'P 1'
#
loop_
_entity.id
_entity.type
_entity.pdbx_description
1 polymer ?
#
loop_
_entity_poly.entity_id
_entity_poly.type
_entity_poly.pdbx_seq_one_letter_code
_entity_poly.pdbx_strand_id
1 'polypeptide(L)'
;MPSVSQMSSLPTFTQWVSKFTSWAQLKEWLQKEEPSIDIIESEDTAYAILRNSKERDTSPGVATGVATSAATGGATGAATGGATGGATSAATGGATSAATGAATELVEDAISETAQLCRSVIWDTESNLPCCVAPFAARRNQKIPSDNTVGLRVEDFVEGVMVNIFRARGDAETRVTTRSKLDADGTFYSERSFRELFEEAMDEKRTSLDHIEKVIGTPNDEIAATFITLVLAHPEHRVVRTVEKANFWAIYRGTVSNDGTVTFYTEDLPAAWRPKVYETEFKGDFAQLKAKFEEIKATKPWYWQGLVVHSGLQRWRFRNAEHDRVRKDLRGTESNSFGRFLRLRSQRRVQEYLRIYKEDSQEFDTFEQQYRSSTKTLYNWYCKVHKEHSLVFKSLPKSVQPLVFDTHKFYLTALRPANKSLHLSELITWIPEFLKTQYGISNFIRFTKEVEQPPVSTGVAPVASRRVTVDGENIQVTIDVPEVTPIDGQVVEAV
;
A
#
# COMPACT_ATOMS: atom_id res chain seq x y z
N MET A 1 1.97 30.29 -34.24
CA MET A 1 1.61 29.17 -33.42
C MET A 1 2.86 28.76 -32.66
N PRO A 2 2.95 28.80 -31.33
CA PRO A 2 4.12 28.29 -30.66
C PRO A 2 4.22 26.78 -30.98
N SER A 3 5.43 26.34 -31.34
CA SER A 3 5.69 24.93 -31.62
C SER A 3 5.43 24.12 -30.34
N VAL A 4 4.46 23.23 -30.40
CA VAL A 4 4.23 22.25 -29.33
C VAL A 4 5.49 21.39 -29.26
N SER A 5 6.26 21.46 -28.17
CA SER A 5 7.40 20.56 -27.98
C SER A 5 6.88 19.18 -27.68
N GLN A 6 6.86 18.36 -28.72
CA GLN A 6 6.41 16.99 -28.66
C GLN A 6 7.46 16.15 -27.94
N MET A 7 7.10 15.57 -26.82
CA MET A 7 7.94 14.56 -26.18
C MET A 7 7.80 13.25 -26.97
N SER A 8 8.92 12.63 -27.31
CA SER A 8 9.02 11.48 -28.20
C SER A 8 7.94 10.39 -27.95
N SER A 9 7.49 9.77 -29.04
CA SER A 9 6.60 8.62 -29.01
C SER A 9 7.24 7.39 -28.35
N LEU A 10 6.42 6.53 -27.74
CA LEU A 10 6.83 5.27 -27.14
C LEU A 10 6.71 4.12 -28.14
N PRO A 11 7.79 3.61 -28.71
CA PRO A 11 7.75 2.52 -29.66
C PRO A 11 7.30 1.19 -29.00
N THR A 12 7.44 1.04 -27.71
CA THR A 12 7.10 -0.20 -26.98
C THR A 12 5.62 -0.55 -27.10
N PHE A 13 4.71 0.41 -26.90
CA PHE A 13 3.28 0.14 -27.01
C PHE A 13 2.85 -0.12 -28.44
N THR A 14 3.40 0.60 -29.40
CA THR A 14 3.21 0.31 -30.83
C THR A 14 3.66 -1.10 -31.19
N GLN A 15 4.79 -1.55 -30.65
CA GLN A 15 5.29 -2.91 -30.83
C GLN A 15 4.35 -3.94 -30.19
N TRP A 16 3.78 -3.67 -29.01
CA TRP A 16 2.82 -4.59 -28.39
C TRP A 16 1.55 -4.71 -29.19
N VAL A 17 0.97 -3.59 -29.63
CA VAL A 17 -0.23 -3.55 -30.45
C VAL A 17 -0.02 -4.29 -31.77
N SER A 18 1.12 -4.13 -32.42
CA SER A 18 1.45 -4.83 -33.66
C SER A 18 1.74 -6.33 -33.48
N LYS A 19 2.33 -6.70 -32.33
CA LYS A 19 2.72 -8.09 -32.04
C LYS A 19 1.57 -8.94 -31.51
N PHE A 20 0.70 -8.36 -30.68
CA PHE A 20 -0.41 -9.06 -30.04
C PHE A 20 -1.74 -8.54 -30.57
N THR A 21 -2.45 -9.39 -31.29
CA THR A 21 -3.73 -9.02 -31.95
C THR A 21 -4.91 -8.96 -30.99
N SER A 22 -4.74 -9.37 -29.75
CA SER A 22 -5.78 -9.35 -28.71
C SER A 22 -5.19 -9.16 -27.31
N TRP A 23 -6.01 -8.64 -26.41
CA TRP A 23 -5.70 -8.55 -25.00
C TRP A 23 -5.27 -9.90 -24.39
N ALA A 24 -5.96 -10.98 -24.74
CA ALA A 24 -5.64 -12.31 -24.20
C ALA A 24 -4.20 -12.73 -24.49
N GLN A 25 -3.70 -12.49 -25.70
CA GLN A 25 -2.31 -12.78 -26.08
C GLN A 25 -1.31 -11.89 -25.34
N LEU A 26 -1.60 -10.59 -25.25
CA LEU A 26 -0.74 -9.66 -24.51
C LEU A 26 -0.68 -10.03 -23.02
N LYS A 27 -1.82 -10.36 -22.41
CA LYS A 27 -1.93 -10.76 -21.01
C LYS A 27 -1.13 -12.03 -20.72
N GLU A 28 -1.27 -13.07 -21.56
CA GLU A 28 -0.48 -14.31 -21.41
C GLU A 28 1.02 -14.04 -21.50
N TRP A 29 1.43 -13.22 -22.46
CA TRP A 29 2.84 -12.83 -22.60
C TRP A 29 3.35 -12.07 -21.39
N LEU A 30 2.60 -11.06 -20.90
CA LEU A 30 2.98 -10.28 -19.71
C LEU A 30 3.12 -11.18 -18.47
N GLN A 31 2.20 -12.09 -18.25
CA GLN A 31 2.23 -13.01 -17.11
C GLN A 31 3.45 -13.95 -17.16
N LYS A 32 3.87 -14.34 -18.37
CA LYS A 32 4.98 -15.27 -18.55
C LYS A 32 6.34 -14.57 -18.55
N GLU A 33 6.50 -13.51 -19.32
CA GLU A 33 7.80 -12.87 -19.57
C GLU A 33 8.08 -11.69 -18.63
N GLU A 34 7.02 -11.05 -18.08
CA GLU A 34 7.13 -9.87 -17.20
C GLU A 34 6.38 -10.08 -15.87
N PRO A 35 6.75 -11.09 -15.06
CA PRO A 35 6.04 -11.44 -13.81
C PRO A 35 6.10 -10.32 -12.76
N SER A 36 6.90 -9.29 -12.99
CA SER A 36 6.95 -8.08 -12.16
C SER A 36 5.80 -7.10 -12.43
N ILE A 37 4.98 -7.34 -13.44
CA ILE A 37 3.81 -6.53 -13.77
C ILE A 37 2.56 -7.18 -13.20
N ASP A 38 1.90 -6.49 -12.27
CA ASP A 38 0.56 -6.86 -11.81
C ASP A 38 -0.47 -6.41 -12.87
N ILE A 39 -1.40 -7.28 -13.18
CA ILE A 39 -2.55 -7.01 -14.04
C ILE A 39 -3.80 -6.96 -13.17
N ILE A 40 -4.50 -5.83 -13.17
CA ILE A 40 -5.75 -5.63 -12.43
C ILE A 40 -6.85 -5.39 -13.45
N GLU A 41 -7.71 -6.36 -13.64
CA GLU A 41 -8.90 -6.25 -14.49
C GLU A 41 -10.10 -5.85 -13.63
N SER A 42 -11.04 -5.15 -14.23
CA SER A 42 -12.36 -4.90 -13.67
C SER A 42 -13.36 -5.87 -14.27
N GLU A 43 -14.29 -6.34 -13.46
CA GLU A 43 -15.43 -7.15 -13.96
C GLU A 43 -16.48 -6.28 -14.65
N ASP A 44 -16.53 -4.99 -14.32
CA ASP A 44 -17.55 -4.05 -14.76
C ASP A 44 -17.15 -3.21 -15.98
N THR A 45 -15.87 -3.25 -16.39
CA THR A 45 -15.37 -2.40 -17.47
C THR A 45 -14.40 -3.15 -18.39
N ALA A 46 -14.30 -2.69 -19.64
CA ALA A 46 -13.33 -3.20 -20.60
C ALA A 46 -11.88 -2.71 -20.34
N TYR A 47 -11.54 -2.36 -19.13
CA TYR A 47 -10.22 -1.81 -18.82
C TYR A 47 -9.42 -2.68 -17.85
N ALA A 48 -8.10 -2.69 -18.05
CA ALA A 48 -7.13 -3.29 -17.14
C ALA A 48 -6.06 -2.28 -16.74
N ILE A 49 -5.54 -2.39 -15.51
CA ILE A 49 -4.37 -1.64 -15.07
C ILE A 49 -3.14 -2.53 -15.14
N LEU A 50 -2.14 -2.12 -15.90
CA LEU A 50 -0.81 -2.71 -15.89
C LEU A 50 0.08 -1.87 -14.96
N ARG A 51 0.60 -2.48 -13.90
CA ARG A 51 1.49 -1.78 -12.97
C ARG A 51 2.62 -2.68 -12.51
N ASN A 52 3.78 -2.10 -12.25
CA ASN A 52 4.85 -2.84 -11.61
C ASN A 52 4.48 -3.24 -10.18
N SER A 53 4.85 -4.45 -9.78
CA SER A 53 4.57 -4.99 -8.45
C SER A 53 5.20 -4.13 -7.34
N LYS A 54 4.48 -3.98 -6.22
CA LYS A 54 4.96 -3.23 -5.06
C LYS A 54 6.15 -3.87 -4.35
N GLU A 55 6.37 -5.16 -4.56
CA GLU A 55 7.43 -5.91 -3.85
C GLU A 55 8.84 -5.45 -4.20
N ARG A 56 9.04 -4.84 -5.39
CA ARG A 56 10.35 -4.35 -5.84
C ARG A 56 10.63 -2.87 -5.56
N ASP A 57 9.66 -2.10 -5.07
CA ASP A 57 9.90 -0.70 -4.66
C ASP A 57 10.38 -0.61 -3.19
N THR A 58 10.51 -1.75 -2.50
CA THR A 58 11.05 -1.85 -1.15
C THR A 58 12.55 -2.08 -1.20
N SER A 59 13.31 -1.13 -0.68
CA SER A 59 14.72 -1.34 -0.31
C SER A 59 14.88 -2.62 0.52
N PRO A 60 15.96 -3.39 0.36
CA PRO A 60 16.16 -4.66 1.08
C PRO A 60 16.09 -4.42 2.59
N GLY A 61 15.09 -4.98 3.23
CA GLY A 61 14.93 -4.89 4.70
C GLY A 61 13.56 -5.25 5.25
N VAL A 62 12.49 -5.28 4.46
CA VAL A 62 11.17 -5.69 4.99
C VAL A 62 10.44 -6.56 3.98
N ALA A 63 10.53 -7.87 4.17
CA ALA A 63 9.71 -8.84 3.47
C ALA A 63 8.25 -8.71 3.97
N THR A 64 7.38 -8.10 3.17
CA THR A 64 5.94 -8.12 3.41
C THR A 64 5.34 -9.29 2.62
N GLY A 65 5.24 -10.45 3.27
CA GLY A 65 4.46 -11.56 2.74
C GLY A 65 2.96 -11.22 2.81
N VAL A 66 2.36 -10.93 1.68
CA VAL A 66 0.90 -11.00 1.50
C VAL A 66 0.62 -12.40 0.95
N ALA A 67 0.22 -13.31 1.84
CA ALA A 67 -0.28 -14.61 1.45
C ALA A 67 -1.66 -14.45 0.81
N THR A 68 -1.73 -14.57 -0.51
CA THR A 68 -2.97 -14.94 -1.20
C THR A 68 -3.20 -16.41 -0.93
N SER A 69 -4.20 -16.73 -0.10
CA SER A 69 -4.67 -18.09 0.10
C SER A 69 -5.43 -18.56 -1.11
N ALA A 70 -4.78 -19.39 -1.93
CA ALA A 70 -5.49 -20.33 -2.79
C ALA A 70 -5.27 -21.71 -2.19
N ALA A 71 -6.35 -22.27 -1.68
CA ALA A 71 -6.38 -23.64 -1.19
C ALA A 71 -6.41 -24.61 -2.36
N THR A 72 -5.46 -25.54 -2.42
CA THR A 72 -5.73 -26.89 -2.94
C THR A 72 -4.77 -27.86 -2.25
N GLY A 73 -5.35 -28.89 -1.65
CA GLY A 73 -4.66 -29.90 -0.88
C GLY A 73 -3.95 -30.96 -1.73
N GLY A 74 -3.11 -31.71 -1.08
CA GLY A 74 -2.48 -32.91 -1.66
C GLY A 74 -1.36 -33.40 -0.77
N ALA A 75 -1.63 -34.47 -0.06
CA ALA A 75 -0.77 -35.10 0.92
C ALA A 75 0.31 -36.01 0.31
N THR A 76 1.16 -36.48 1.25
CA THR A 76 2.11 -37.62 1.23
C THR A 76 3.54 -37.23 0.89
N GLY A 77 4.55 -37.53 1.68
CA GLY A 77 4.87 -38.54 2.60
C GLY A 77 6.38 -38.70 2.76
N ALA A 78 6.82 -39.11 3.92
CA ALA A 78 8.03 -39.86 4.28
C ALA A 78 9.44 -39.21 4.11
N ALA A 79 10.11 -38.85 5.16
CA ALA A 79 11.00 -39.57 6.08
C ALA A 79 12.34 -40.05 5.51
N THR A 80 13.35 -39.74 6.27
CA THR A 80 14.66 -40.34 6.60
C THR A 80 15.79 -39.39 6.29
N GLY A 81 16.59 -38.93 7.22
CA GLY A 81 17.40 -39.57 8.20
C GLY A 81 18.83 -39.13 8.03
N GLY A 82 19.55 -38.85 9.06
CA GLY A 82 21.01 -38.95 8.97
C GLY A 82 21.79 -37.76 9.53
N ALA A 83 22.26 -37.97 10.67
CA ALA A 83 23.08 -37.29 11.65
C ALA A 83 24.56 -37.09 11.25
N THR A 84 25.22 -36.37 12.16
CA THR A 84 26.64 -36.32 12.56
C THR A 84 27.43 -35.16 12.02
N GLY A 85 27.87 -34.35 12.92
CA GLY A 85 29.01 -34.27 13.80
C GLY A 85 29.80 -33.04 13.43
N GLY A 86 30.14 -32.18 14.28
CA GLY A 86 31.10 -32.18 15.29
C GLY A 86 32.06 -30.99 15.19
N ALA A 87 32.06 -30.18 16.23
CA ALA A 87 33.21 -29.69 17.00
C ALA A 87 34.09 -28.53 16.51
N THR A 88 34.04 -27.49 17.37
CA THR A 88 35.16 -26.72 17.98
C THR A 88 36.08 -25.87 17.11
N SER A 89 36.15 -24.54 17.36
CA SER A 89 37.10 -23.96 18.34
C SER A 89 37.10 -22.44 18.33
N ALA A 90 37.39 -21.90 19.47
CA ALA A 90 37.54 -20.49 19.80
C ALA A 90 38.82 -19.89 19.21
N ALA A 91 38.81 -18.56 18.99
CA ALA A 91 39.90 -17.67 19.49
C ALA A 91 39.65 -16.20 19.12
N THR A 92 39.56 -15.38 20.09
CA THR A 92 40.06 -14.02 20.35
C THR A 92 40.82 -13.30 19.25
N GLY A 93 40.46 -12.02 19.05
CA GLY A 93 41.31 -11.08 18.35
C GLY A 93 40.61 -9.76 18.11
N GLY A 94 40.76 -8.78 19.03
CA GLY A 94 40.33 -7.41 18.78
C GLY A 94 41.21 -6.73 17.76
N ALA A 95 40.60 -5.98 16.83
CA ALA A 95 41.27 -4.97 16.07
C ALA A 95 40.27 -3.85 15.74
N THR A 96 40.47 -2.71 16.31
CA THR A 96 39.97 -1.41 15.88
C THR A 96 40.45 -1.17 14.45
N SER A 97 39.56 -1.11 13.50
CA SER A 97 39.86 -0.53 12.20
C SER A 97 38.80 0.50 11.84
N ALA A 98 39.25 1.71 11.63
CA ALA A 98 38.50 2.82 11.10
C ALA A 98 37.92 2.41 9.73
N ALA A 99 36.60 2.26 9.68
CA ALA A 99 35.91 2.00 8.42
C ALA A 99 35.80 3.29 7.65
N THR A 100 36.72 3.49 6.70
CA THR A 100 36.50 4.33 5.53
C THR A 100 35.26 3.76 4.83
N GLY A 101 34.15 4.54 4.91
CA GLY A 101 32.92 4.22 4.23
C GLY A 101 33.06 4.30 2.71
N ALA A 102 33.50 3.21 2.09
CA ALA A 102 33.20 2.95 0.70
C ALA A 102 31.70 2.63 0.66
N ALA A 103 30.94 3.61 0.13
CA ALA A 103 29.55 3.38 -0.23
C ALA A 103 29.52 2.22 -1.23
N THR A 104 29.13 1.06 -0.74
CA THR A 104 28.74 -0.06 -1.61
C THR A 104 27.55 0.46 -2.42
N GLU A 105 27.75 0.79 -3.70
CA GLU A 105 26.68 0.97 -4.66
C GLU A 105 25.90 -0.33 -4.66
N LEU A 106 24.74 -0.32 -3.97
CA LEU A 106 23.75 -1.36 -4.10
C LEU A 106 23.31 -1.31 -5.57
N VAL A 107 23.70 -2.30 -6.34
CA VAL A 107 23.14 -2.59 -7.65
C VAL A 107 21.65 -2.80 -7.39
N GLU A 108 20.84 -1.78 -7.63
CA GLU A 108 19.38 -1.94 -7.74
C GLU A 108 19.21 -3.01 -8.83
N ASP A 109 18.61 -4.15 -8.50
CA ASP A 109 18.21 -5.17 -9.48
C ASP A 109 17.54 -4.42 -10.64
N ALA A 110 18.08 -4.59 -11.84
CA ALA A 110 17.69 -3.85 -13.01
C ALA A 110 16.20 -4.16 -13.28
N ILE A 111 15.32 -3.24 -12.89
CA ILE A 111 13.90 -3.31 -13.25
C ILE A 111 13.86 -3.31 -14.77
N SER A 112 13.17 -4.27 -15.40
CA SER A 112 13.05 -4.33 -16.85
C SER A 112 12.54 -2.99 -17.40
N GLU A 113 12.92 -2.63 -18.61
CA GLU A 113 12.40 -1.42 -19.27
C GLU A 113 10.87 -1.41 -19.30
N THR A 114 10.28 -2.56 -19.57
CA THR A 114 8.84 -2.81 -19.55
C THR A 114 8.21 -2.48 -18.20
N ALA A 115 8.81 -2.95 -17.10
CA ALA A 115 8.30 -2.67 -15.76
C ALA A 115 8.48 -1.20 -15.35
N GLN A 116 9.48 -0.49 -15.89
CA GLN A 116 9.62 0.96 -15.71
C GLN A 116 8.51 1.74 -16.42
N LEU A 117 8.10 1.29 -17.60
CA LEU A 117 6.99 1.86 -18.36
C LEU A 117 5.65 1.61 -17.66
N CYS A 118 5.44 0.42 -17.14
CA CYS A 118 4.19 -0.01 -16.52
C CYS A 118 4.06 0.46 -15.06
N ARG A 119 4.26 1.74 -14.79
CA ARG A 119 3.99 2.29 -13.46
C ARG A 119 2.49 2.35 -13.16
N SER A 120 1.68 2.68 -14.16
CA SER A 120 0.23 2.58 -14.24
C SER A 120 -0.14 2.83 -15.69
N VAL A 121 -0.39 1.79 -16.45
CA VAL A 121 -0.91 1.88 -17.81
C VAL A 121 -2.33 1.37 -17.76
N ILE A 122 -3.27 2.17 -18.24
CA ILE A 122 -4.65 1.72 -18.44
C ILE A 122 -4.74 1.18 -19.85
N TRP A 123 -5.19 -0.05 -19.96
CA TRP A 123 -5.31 -0.78 -21.23
C TRP A 123 -6.77 -1.08 -21.49
N ASP A 124 -7.26 -0.74 -22.69
CA ASP A 124 -8.54 -1.17 -23.15
C ASP A 124 -8.43 -2.60 -23.71
N THR A 125 -9.17 -3.50 -23.09
CA THR A 125 -9.12 -4.94 -23.41
C THR A 125 -9.90 -5.32 -24.67
N GLU A 126 -10.83 -4.46 -25.12
CA GLU A 126 -11.62 -4.66 -26.32
C GLU A 126 -10.87 -4.15 -27.55
N SER A 127 -10.42 -2.91 -27.56
CA SER A 127 -9.64 -2.34 -28.65
C SER A 127 -8.19 -2.79 -28.69
N ASN A 128 -7.70 -3.41 -27.62
CA ASN A 128 -6.32 -3.82 -27.41
C ASN A 128 -5.33 -2.66 -27.54
N LEU A 129 -5.67 -1.49 -26.96
CA LEU A 129 -4.87 -0.28 -26.99
C LEU A 129 -4.62 0.27 -25.58
N PRO A 130 -3.48 0.93 -25.34
CA PRO A 130 -3.32 1.73 -24.13
C PRO A 130 -4.26 2.94 -24.18
N CYS A 131 -4.88 3.32 -23.06
CA CYS A 131 -5.73 4.51 -22.95
C CYS A 131 -5.11 5.62 -22.10
N CYS A 132 -4.27 5.23 -21.13
CA CYS A 132 -3.56 6.17 -20.29
C CYS A 132 -2.21 5.58 -19.87
N VAL A 133 -1.17 6.37 -19.97
CA VAL A 133 0.19 5.97 -19.57
C VAL A 133 0.72 6.95 -18.54
N ALA A 134 0.87 6.49 -17.30
CA ALA A 134 1.44 7.29 -16.23
C ALA A 134 2.93 7.57 -16.45
N PRO A 135 3.48 8.63 -15.80
CA PRO A 135 4.90 8.93 -15.84
C PRO A 135 5.75 7.72 -15.46
N PHE A 136 6.81 7.49 -16.22
CA PHE A 136 7.76 6.41 -15.94
C PHE A 136 8.31 6.46 -14.52
N ALA A 137 8.72 5.31 -14.01
CA ALA A 137 9.41 5.25 -12.73
C ALA A 137 10.68 6.13 -12.79
N ALA A 138 10.76 7.13 -11.92
CA ALA A 138 11.93 7.99 -11.87
C ALA A 138 13.11 7.25 -11.25
N ARG A 139 14.25 7.22 -11.92
CA ARG A 139 15.52 6.64 -11.42
C ARG A 139 15.99 7.44 -10.20
N ARG A 140 16.42 6.74 -9.16
CA ARG A 140 16.77 7.39 -7.90
C ARG A 140 18.26 7.69 -7.83
N ASN A 141 18.61 8.98 -7.65
CA ASN A 141 19.99 9.45 -7.45
C ASN A 141 21.02 8.86 -8.43
N GLN A 142 20.57 8.44 -9.61
CA GLN A 142 21.44 7.89 -10.64
C GLN A 142 21.98 8.99 -11.53
N LYS A 143 23.16 8.75 -12.11
CA LYS A 143 23.77 9.64 -13.10
C LYS A 143 22.87 9.75 -14.34
N ILE A 144 22.66 10.97 -14.81
CA ILE A 144 21.96 11.21 -16.08
C ILE A 144 22.97 10.94 -17.20
N PRO A 145 22.65 10.07 -18.17
CA PRO A 145 23.52 9.83 -19.32
C PRO A 145 23.82 11.12 -20.09
N SER A 146 25.01 11.26 -20.62
CA SER A 146 25.46 12.48 -21.32
C SER A 146 24.61 12.85 -22.53
N ASP A 147 24.08 11.84 -23.20
CA ASP A 147 23.21 11.98 -24.39
C ASP A 147 21.82 12.54 -24.02
N ASN A 148 21.44 12.49 -22.75
CA ASN A 148 20.15 12.95 -22.24
C ASN A 148 20.23 14.33 -21.55
N THR A 149 21.25 15.12 -21.84
CA THR A 149 21.52 16.39 -21.14
C THR A 149 21.00 17.62 -21.86
N VAL A 150 20.42 17.44 -23.03
CA VAL A 150 19.81 18.54 -23.82
C VAL A 150 18.32 18.64 -23.45
N GLY A 151 17.85 19.86 -23.18
CA GLY A 151 16.42 20.11 -22.89
C GLY A 151 15.97 19.58 -21.54
N LEU A 152 16.86 19.52 -20.55
CA LEU A 152 16.48 19.10 -19.19
C LEU A 152 15.45 20.06 -18.57
N ARG A 153 14.36 19.51 -18.07
CA ARG A 153 13.38 20.23 -17.25
C ARG A 153 13.53 19.78 -15.81
N VAL A 154 13.77 20.72 -14.91
CA VAL A 154 13.89 20.48 -13.47
C VAL A 154 12.70 21.08 -12.77
N GLU A 155 11.99 20.27 -11.98
CA GLU A 155 10.79 20.70 -11.27
C GLU A 155 10.73 20.18 -9.83
N ASP A 156 9.88 20.81 -9.00
CA ASP A 156 9.61 20.29 -7.68
C ASP A 156 9.06 18.86 -7.77
N PHE A 157 9.61 17.99 -6.94
CA PHE A 157 9.03 16.67 -6.73
C PHE A 157 7.81 16.82 -5.82
N VAL A 158 6.63 16.98 -6.41
CA VAL A 158 5.37 17.12 -5.66
C VAL A 158 4.98 15.84 -4.96
N GLU A 159 4.52 15.99 -3.72
CA GLU A 159 4.09 14.89 -2.87
C GLU A 159 2.58 14.71 -3.01
N GLY A 160 2.14 13.46 -3.18
CA GLY A 160 0.72 13.12 -3.24
C GLY A 160 0.44 11.77 -3.89
N VAL A 161 -0.84 11.56 -4.19
CA VAL A 161 -1.36 10.38 -4.88
C VAL A 161 -1.44 10.65 -6.38
N MET A 162 -1.00 9.68 -7.17
CA MET A 162 -1.15 9.77 -8.62
C MET A 162 -2.60 9.49 -9.00
N VAL A 163 -3.20 10.43 -9.70
CA VAL A 163 -4.53 10.33 -10.31
C VAL A 163 -4.35 10.42 -11.82
N ASN A 164 -4.92 9.48 -12.54
CA ASN A 164 -4.96 9.51 -14.00
C ASN A 164 -6.39 9.78 -14.45
N ILE A 165 -6.54 10.63 -15.45
CA ILE A 165 -7.82 10.95 -16.06
C ILE A 165 -7.68 10.67 -17.53
N PHE A 166 -8.61 9.93 -18.11
CA PHE A 166 -8.56 9.59 -19.51
C PHE A 166 -9.97 9.47 -20.10
N ARG A 167 -10.02 9.59 -21.42
CA ARG A 167 -11.18 9.28 -22.24
C ARG A 167 -10.74 8.47 -23.43
N ALA A 168 -11.30 7.28 -23.61
CA ALA A 168 -11.12 6.48 -24.80
C ALA A 168 -12.21 6.81 -25.83
N ARG A 169 -11.94 6.50 -27.10
CA ARG A 169 -12.94 6.65 -28.15
C ARG A 169 -14.08 5.69 -27.93
N GLY A 170 -15.31 6.21 -27.95
CA GLY A 170 -16.52 5.45 -27.61
C GLY A 170 -16.96 5.57 -26.16
N ASP A 171 -16.10 6.04 -25.25
CA ASP A 171 -16.52 6.34 -23.88
C ASP A 171 -17.53 7.51 -23.86
N ALA A 172 -18.61 7.32 -23.10
CA ALA A 172 -19.58 8.38 -22.87
C ALA A 172 -19.01 9.50 -21.96
N GLU A 173 -18.15 9.10 -21.01
CA GLU A 173 -17.63 9.99 -19.97
C GLU A 173 -16.13 9.83 -19.78
N THR A 174 -15.50 10.87 -19.24
CA THR A 174 -14.10 10.87 -18.82
C THR A 174 -13.94 10.08 -17.52
N ARG A 175 -12.98 9.18 -17.46
CA ARG A 175 -12.72 8.31 -16.31
C ARG A 175 -11.61 8.83 -15.43
N VAL A 176 -11.79 8.68 -14.12
CA VAL A 176 -10.80 9.03 -13.08
C VAL A 176 -10.30 7.76 -12.43
N THR A 177 -8.99 7.57 -12.43
CA THR A 177 -8.35 6.34 -11.90
C THR A 177 -7.18 6.68 -10.99
N THR A 178 -6.78 5.72 -10.17
CA THR A 178 -5.49 5.76 -9.47
C THR A 178 -4.56 4.67 -10.01
N ARG A 179 -3.38 4.57 -9.44
CA ARG A 179 -2.42 3.49 -9.81
C ARG A 179 -2.99 2.08 -9.61
N SER A 180 -4.01 1.91 -8.78
CA SER A 180 -4.47 0.59 -8.32
C SER A 180 -5.97 0.37 -8.43
N LYS A 181 -6.73 1.39 -8.86
CA LYS A 181 -8.18 1.36 -8.93
C LYS A 181 -8.66 2.13 -10.15
N LEU A 182 -9.56 1.52 -10.93
CA LEU A 182 -10.09 2.09 -12.17
C LEU A 182 -11.12 3.20 -11.97
N ASP A 183 -11.68 3.30 -10.78
CA ASP A 183 -12.72 4.25 -10.36
C ASP A 183 -12.23 5.29 -9.34
N ALA A 184 -10.97 5.19 -8.92
CA ALA A 184 -10.37 5.98 -7.84
C ALA A 184 -11.04 5.81 -6.46
N ASP A 185 -11.84 4.76 -6.22
CA ASP A 185 -12.54 4.49 -4.96
C ASP A 185 -11.62 3.94 -3.84
N GLY A 186 -10.33 3.80 -4.11
CA GLY A 186 -9.37 3.38 -3.10
C GLY A 186 -9.24 4.39 -1.98
N THR A 187 -9.06 3.90 -0.74
CA THR A 187 -8.79 4.72 0.46
C THR A 187 -7.38 4.44 0.98
N PHE A 188 -6.72 5.46 1.54
CA PHE A 188 -5.41 5.30 2.19
C PHE A 188 -5.13 6.51 3.09
N TYR A 189 -4.91 6.32 4.38
CA TYR A 189 -4.81 7.32 5.45
C TYR A 189 -6.10 8.08 5.76
N SER A 190 -7.12 8.04 4.95
CA SER A 190 -8.44 8.63 5.12
C SER A 190 -9.51 7.56 4.89
N GLU A 191 -10.70 7.74 5.44
CA GLU A 191 -11.87 6.91 5.14
C GLU A 191 -12.52 7.30 3.81
N ARG A 192 -12.25 8.52 3.34
CA ARG A 192 -12.74 9.03 2.06
C ARG A 192 -11.94 8.45 0.90
N SER A 193 -12.61 8.20 -0.22
CA SER A 193 -12.00 7.73 -1.44
C SER A 193 -11.10 8.78 -2.09
N PHE A 194 -10.13 8.34 -2.89
CA PHE A 194 -9.30 9.28 -3.66
C PHE A 194 -10.12 10.08 -4.66
N ARG A 195 -11.27 9.58 -5.10
CA ARG A 195 -12.19 10.30 -5.97
C ARG A 195 -12.79 11.51 -5.24
N GLU A 196 -13.35 11.32 -4.05
CA GLU A 196 -13.90 12.40 -3.23
C GLU A 196 -12.84 13.45 -2.86
N LEU A 197 -11.63 13.00 -2.48
CA LEU A 197 -10.52 13.90 -2.19
C LEU A 197 -10.06 14.69 -3.43
N PHE A 198 -10.16 14.10 -4.61
CA PHE A 198 -9.83 14.77 -5.86
C PHE A 198 -10.92 15.78 -6.29
N GLU A 199 -12.19 15.47 -6.09
CA GLU A 199 -13.30 16.38 -6.34
C GLU A 199 -13.15 17.65 -5.50
N GLU A 200 -12.83 17.53 -4.21
CA GLU A 200 -12.52 18.67 -3.36
C GLU A 200 -11.32 19.49 -3.86
N ALA A 201 -10.26 18.82 -4.36
CA ALA A 201 -9.13 19.52 -4.94
C ALA A 201 -9.47 20.25 -6.24
N MET A 202 -10.42 19.76 -7.02
CA MET A 202 -10.94 20.47 -8.18
C MET A 202 -11.72 21.71 -7.79
N ASP A 203 -12.57 21.62 -6.76
CA ASP A 203 -13.34 22.76 -6.23
C ASP A 203 -12.41 23.86 -5.70
N GLU A 204 -11.39 23.50 -4.92
CA GLU A 204 -10.39 24.45 -4.44
C GLU A 204 -9.65 25.16 -5.59
N LYS A 205 -9.41 24.48 -6.69
CA LYS A 205 -8.81 25.06 -7.89
C LYS A 205 -9.83 25.76 -8.81
N ARG A 206 -11.12 25.75 -8.47
CA ARG A 206 -12.21 26.26 -9.31
C ARG A 206 -12.19 25.67 -10.72
N THR A 207 -12.04 24.35 -10.79
CA THR A 207 -12.05 23.58 -12.03
C THR A 207 -13.04 22.42 -11.94
N SER A 208 -13.29 21.74 -13.05
CA SER A 208 -14.20 20.60 -13.16
C SER A 208 -13.63 19.53 -14.08
N LEU A 209 -14.21 18.35 -14.09
CA LEU A 209 -13.86 17.29 -15.06
C LEU A 209 -14.06 17.80 -16.50
N ASP A 210 -15.12 18.55 -16.80
CA ASP A 210 -15.33 19.13 -18.14
C ASP A 210 -14.21 20.10 -18.55
N HIS A 211 -13.66 20.85 -17.58
CA HIS A 211 -12.51 21.70 -17.87
C HIS A 211 -11.24 20.88 -18.11
N ILE A 212 -11.04 19.83 -17.34
CA ILE A 212 -9.91 18.90 -17.57
C ILE A 212 -10.06 18.22 -18.93
N GLU A 213 -11.25 17.80 -19.30
CA GLU A 213 -11.56 17.21 -20.60
C GLU A 213 -11.23 18.17 -21.76
N LYS A 214 -11.56 19.45 -21.64
CA LYS A 214 -11.16 20.47 -22.63
C LYS A 214 -9.64 20.62 -22.74
N VAL A 215 -8.90 20.45 -21.63
CA VAL A 215 -7.43 20.51 -21.64
C VAL A 215 -6.83 19.26 -22.31
N ILE A 216 -7.35 18.07 -22.07
CA ILE A 216 -6.84 16.83 -22.68
C ILE A 216 -7.30 16.68 -24.14
N GLY A 217 -8.42 17.28 -24.51
CA GLY A 217 -9.08 17.12 -25.80
C GLY A 217 -9.90 15.83 -25.86
N THR A 218 -10.74 15.72 -26.89
CA THR A 218 -11.56 14.54 -27.15
C THR A 218 -10.88 13.60 -28.16
N PRO A 219 -11.02 12.27 -28.00
CA PRO A 219 -10.64 11.32 -29.03
C PRO A 219 -11.35 11.59 -30.37
N ASN A 220 -10.71 11.20 -31.46
CA ASN A 220 -11.24 11.37 -32.81
C ASN A 220 -10.82 10.17 -33.70
N ASP A 221 -11.00 10.27 -35.01
CA ASP A 221 -10.67 9.16 -35.91
C ASP A 221 -9.20 8.76 -35.95
N GLU A 222 -8.28 9.69 -35.60
CA GLU A 222 -6.83 9.43 -35.52
C GLU A 222 -6.37 9.12 -34.09
N ILE A 223 -7.08 9.64 -33.09
CA ILE A 223 -6.75 9.55 -31.68
C ILE A 223 -7.70 8.60 -30.97
N ALA A 224 -7.18 7.45 -30.54
CA ALA A 224 -7.94 6.43 -29.83
C ALA A 224 -8.25 6.82 -28.38
N ALA A 225 -7.33 7.53 -27.70
CA ALA A 225 -7.54 8.00 -26.33
C ALA A 225 -6.77 9.29 -26.04
N THR A 226 -7.29 10.07 -25.09
CA THR A 226 -6.65 11.27 -24.53
C THR A 226 -6.55 11.12 -23.01
N PHE A 227 -5.48 11.61 -22.40
CA PHE A 227 -5.27 11.45 -20.95
C PHE A 227 -4.44 12.57 -20.32
N ILE A 228 -4.52 12.67 -18.98
CA ILE A 228 -3.67 13.49 -18.15
C ILE A 228 -3.31 12.75 -16.87
N THR A 229 -2.08 12.89 -16.40
CA THR A 229 -1.66 12.40 -15.10
C THR A 229 -1.43 13.55 -14.15
N LEU A 230 -2.09 13.47 -12.99
CA LEU A 230 -2.07 14.44 -11.92
C LEU A 230 -1.43 13.83 -10.65
N VAL A 231 -0.99 14.71 -9.75
CA VAL A 231 -0.61 14.33 -8.38
C VAL A 231 -1.52 15.11 -7.43
N LEU A 232 -2.36 14.40 -6.71
CA LEU A 232 -3.30 14.92 -5.71
C LEU A 232 -2.58 15.04 -4.36
N ALA A 233 -2.67 16.20 -3.71
CA ALA A 233 -2.33 16.40 -2.31
C ALA A 233 -3.57 16.88 -1.54
N HIS A 234 -3.84 16.26 -0.41
CA HIS A 234 -5.02 16.55 0.39
C HIS A 234 -4.68 16.57 1.89
N PRO A 235 -5.32 17.45 2.71
CA PRO A 235 -5.10 17.48 4.17
C PRO A 235 -5.27 16.12 4.84
N GLU A 236 -6.33 15.39 4.50
CA GLU A 236 -6.62 14.07 5.06
C GLU A 236 -5.69 12.95 4.55
N HIS A 237 -4.96 13.19 3.46
CA HIS A 237 -3.99 12.25 2.92
C HIS A 237 -2.55 12.77 3.08
N ARG A 238 -2.20 13.28 4.25
CA ARG A 238 -0.87 13.78 4.54
C ARG A 238 0.16 12.65 4.54
N VAL A 239 1.19 12.76 3.71
CA VAL A 239 2.34 11.83 3.73
C VAL A 239 3.44 12.36 4.66
N VAL A 240 4.10 13.48 4.30
CA VAL A 240 5.08 14.17 5.15
C VAL A 240 4.73 15.64 5.30
N ARG A 241 4.56 16.33 4.17
CA ARG A 241 4.25 17.76 4.14
C ARG A 241 2.84 18.00 4.69
N THR A 242 2.69 19.02 5.55
CA THR A 242 1.36 19.51 5.89
C THR A 242 0.71 20.14 4.65
N VAL A 243 -0.49 19.71 4.34
CA VAL A 243 -1.31 20.22 3.24
C VAL A 243 -2.44 21.01 3.87
N GLU A 244 -2.49 22.33 3.65
CA GLU A 244 -3.51 23.19 4.26
C GLU A 244 -4.83 23.13 3.49
N LYS A 245 -4.75 23.00 2.17
CA LYS A 245 -5.88 22.91 1.24
C LYS A 245 -5.65 21.85 0.21
N ALA A 246 -6.73 21.17 -0.19
CA ALA A 246 -6.69 20.20 -1.26
C ALA A 246 -6.13 20.84 -2.54
N ASN A 247 -5.26 20.12 -3.24
CA ASN A 247 -4.57 20.64 -4.42
C ASN A 247 -4.14 19.50 -5.33
N PHE A 248 -3.95 19.79 -6.62
CA PHE A 248 -3.32 18.86 -7.54
C PHE A 248 -2.33 19.55 -8.47
N TRP A 249 -1.40 18.78 -9.03
CA TRP A 249 -0.46 19.22 -10.06
C TRP A 249 -0.54 18.29 -11.24
N ALA A 250 -0.57 18.87 -12.46
CA ALA A 250 -0.48 18.13 -13.70
C ALA A 250 0.98 17.87 -14.04
N ILE A 251 1.32 16.64 -14.31
CA ILE A 251 2.68 16.24 -14.69
C ILE A 251 2.84 16.30 -16.21
N TYR A 252 1.91 15.70 -16.94
CA TYR A 252 1.72 15.83 -18.39
C TYR A 252 0.35 15.34 -18.83
N ARG A 253 -0.03 15.70 -20.04
CA ARG A 253 -1.13 15.09 -20.80
C ARG A 253 -0.58 14.28 -21.95
N GLY A 254 -1.38 13.44 -22.53
CA GLY A 254 -0.98 12.67 -23.70
C GLY A 254 -2.17 12.23 -24.55
N THR A 255 -1.82 11.71 -25.72
CA THR A 255 -2.73 11.12 -26.68
C THR A 255 -2.24 9.73 -27.08
N VAL A 256 -3.15 8.86 -27.44
CA VAL A 256 -2.86 7.55 -27.99
C VAL A 256 -3.46 7.47 -29.38
N SER A 257 -2.66 7.15 -30.39
CA SER A 257 -3.09 6.93 -31.76
C SER A 257 -3.60 5.50 -31.97
N ASN A 258 -4.30 5.23 -33.08
CA ASN A 258 -4.87 3.92 -33.39
C ASN A 258 -3.85 2.77 -33.53
N ASP A 259 -2.59 3.11 -33.76
CA ASP A 259 -1.48 2.14 -33.82
C ASP A 259 -0.82 1.88 -32.45
N GLY A 260 -1.38 2.45 -31.37
CA GLY A 260 -0.81 2.37 -30.03
C GLY A 260 0.34 3.35 -29.75
N THR A 261 0.64 4.27 -30.68
CA THR A 261 1.65 5.33 -30.43
C THR A 261 1.15 6.28 -29.36
N VAL A 262 1.95 6.44 -28.30
CA VAL A 262 1.65 7.36 -27.19
C VAL A 262 2.50 8.62 -27.31
N THR A 263 1.85 9.77 -27.36
CA THR A 263 2.48 11.09 -27.43
C THR A 263 2.22 11.88 -26.15
N PHE A 264 3.26 12.51 -25.57
CA PHE A 264 3.16 13.27 -24.32
C PHE A 264 3.41 14.76 -24.55
N TYR A 265 2.66 15.59 -23.79
CA TYR A 265 2.74 17.05 -23.85
C TYR A 265 2.85 17.62 -22.43
N THR A 266 3.77 18.54 -22.22
CA THR A 266 3.96 19.23 -20.93
C THR A 266 3.71 20.73 -21.03
N GLU A 267 3.92 21.32 -22.18
CA GLU A 267 3.87 22.77 -22.35
C GLU A 267 2.45 23.33 -22.45
N ASP A 268 1.49 22.51 -22.87
CA ASP A 268 0.07 22.89 -23.03
C ASP A 268 -0.74 22.84 -21.74
N LEU A 269 -0.11 22.54 -20.60
CA LEU A 269 -0.79 22.48 -19.33
C LEU A 269 -1.00 23.87 -18.76
N PRO A 270 -2.14 24.19 -18.12
CA PRO A 270 -2.36 25.43 -17.41
C PRO A 270 -1.22 25.70 -16.41
N ALA A 271 -0.68 26.91 -16.40
CA ALA A 271 0.46 27.24 -15.54
C ALA A 271 0.14 27.02 -14.04
N ALA A 272 -1.10 27.27 -13.62
CA ALA A 272 -1.59 27.04 -12.25
C ALA A 272 -1.63 25.55 -11.84
N TRP A 273 -1.54 24.63 -12.80
CA TRP A 273 -1.56 23.18 -12.55
C TRP A 273 -0.15 22.59 -12.53
N ARG A 274 0.87 23.32 -12.97
CA ARG A 274 2.24 22.79 -13.08
C ARG A 274 2.94 22.81 -11.72
N PRO A 275 3.81 21.83 -11.45
CA PRO A 275 4.82 21.97 -10.40
C PRO A 275 5.70 23.18 -10.65
N LYS A 276 6.35 23.70 -9.61
CA LYS A 276 7.35 24.75 -9.78
C LYS A 276 8.50 24.25 -10.63
N VAL A 277 8.74 24.91 -11.75
CA VAL A 277 9.89 24.66 -12.63
C VAL A 277 11.06 25.53 -12.19
N TYR A 278 12.26 24.98 -12.21
CA TYR A 278 13.51 25.70 -11.96
C TYR A 278 14.20 25.97 -13.30
N GLU A 279 14.37 27.22 -13.63
CA GLU A 279 15.18 27.62 -14.74
C GLU A 279 16.64 27.32 -14.39
N THR A 280 17.25 26.41 -15.12
CA THR A 280 18.60 25.98 -14.86
C THR A 280 19.30 25.77 -16.18
N GLU A 281 20.42 26.47 -16.35
CA GLU A 281 21.35 26.21 -17.44
C GLU A 281 22.17 24.93 -17.15
N PHE A 282 21.49 23.79 -17.08
CA PHE A 282 22.21 22.52 -16.93
C PHE A 282 22.81 22.10 -18.28
N LYS A 283 24.09 22.19 -18.37
CA LYS A 283 24.89 21.64 -19.48
C LYS A 283 25.28 20.17 -19.17
N GLY A 284 24.42 19.42 -18.49
CA GLY A 284 24.54 17.98 -18.44
C GLY A 284 25.56 17.35 -17.50
N ASP A 285 26.23 18.10 -16.67
CA ASP A 285 27.10 17.52 -15.67
C ASP A 285 26.30 17.12 -14.42
N PHE A 286 26.33 15.82 -14.06
CA PHE A 286 25.69 15.30 -12.87
C PHE A 286 26.19 15.97 -11.58
N ALA A 287 27.47 16.35 -11.51
CA ALA A 287 28.01 17.05 -10.37
C ALA A 287 27.41 18.46 -10.23
N GLN A 288 27.20 19.17 -11.31
CA GLN A 288 26.52 20.48 -11.32
C GLN A 288 25.07 20.35 -10.88
N LEU A 289 24.35 19.31 -11.36
CA LEU A 289 22.98 19.04 -10.97
C LEU A 289 22.89 18.72 -9.46
N LYS A 290 23.81 17.91 -8.94
CA LYS A 290 23.88 17.60 -7.52
C LYS A 290 24.20 18.84 -6.67
N ALA A 291 25.14 19.68 -7.11
CA ALA A 291 25.44 20.94 -6.44
C ALA A 291 24.22 21.88 -6.42
N LYS A 292 23.51 22.00 -7.55
CA LYS A 292 22.29 22.80 -7.63
C LYS A 292 21.15 22.25 -6.77
N PHE A 293 21.02 20.92 -6.68
CA PHE A 293 20.08 20.29 -5.77
C PHE A 293 20.37 20.67 -4.31
N GLU A 294 21.63 20.62 -3.87
CA GLU A 294 22.00 20.99 -2.50
C GLU A 294 21.80 22.51 -2.25
N GLU A 295 22.08 23.36 -3.23
CA GLU A 295 21.79 24.80 -3.15
C GLU A 295 20.29 25.07 -2.96
N ILE A 296 19.43 24.45 -3.79
CA ILE A 296 17.97 24.58 -3.68
C ILE A 296 17.49 24.03 -2.34
N LYS A 297 17.96 22.84 -1.95
CA LYS A 297 17.62 22.17 -0.70
C LYS A 297 17.93 23.03 0.53
N ALA A 298 19.07 23.76 0.51
CA ALA A 298 19.44 24.67 1.60
C ALA A 298 18.42 25.81 1.84
N THR A 299 17.64 26.18 0.81
CA THR A 299 16.57 27.18 0.91
C THR A 299 15.19 26.60 1.23
N LYS A 300 15.07 25.26 1.29
CA LYS A 300 13.80 24.55 1.46
C LYS A 300 13.64 24.01 2.88
N PRO A 301 12.39 23.90 3.36
CA PRO A 301 12.14 23.24 4.63
C PRO A 301 12.45 21.72 4.55
N TRP A 302 12.71 21.12 5.70
CA TRP A 302 13.05 19.69 5.80
C TRP A 302 12.01 18.75 5.16
N TYR A 303 10.74 19.17 5.14
CA TYR A 303 9.64 18.39 4.55
C TYR A 303 9.51 18.53 3.02
N TRP A 304 10.36 19.35 2.38
CA TRP A 304 10.41 19.39 0.92
C TRP A 304 10.94 18.08 0.35
N GLN A 305 10.18 17.48 -0.59
CA GLN A 305 10.45 16.13 -1.08
C GLN A 305 11.70 16.04 -1.95
N GLY A 306 12.00 17.06 -2.73
CA GLY A 306 13.15 17.08 -3.64
C GLY A 306 12.84 17.60 -5.03
N LEU A 307 13.63 17.19 -6.01
CA LEU A 307 13.50 17.54 -7.42
C LEU A 307 13.24 16.31 -8.29
N VAL A 308 12.54 16.55 -9.39
CA VAL A 308 12.48 15.64 -10.54
C VAL A 308 13.12 16.31 -11.73
N VAL A 309 13.99 15.58 -12.41
CA VAL A 309 14.62 15.99 -13.67
C VAL A 309 14.03 15.14 -14.78
N HIS A 310 13.57 15.79 -15.83
CA HIS A 310 13.06 15.16 -17.02
C HIS A 310 14.02 15.39 -18.20
N SER A 311 14.26 14.33 -18.95
CA SER A 311 14.91 14.37 -20.25
C SER A 311 14.07 13.51 -21.21
N GLY A 312 13.30 14.17 -22.07
CA GLY A 312 12.27 13.46 -22.81
C GLY A 312 11.32 12.71 -21.87
N LEU A 313 11.17 11.41 -22.09
CA LEU A 313 10.33 10.54 -21.25
C LEU A 313 11.04 9.99 -20.02
N GLN A 314 12.38 10.05 -19.99
CA GLN A 314 13.14 9.57 -18.86
C GLN A 314 13.10 10.56 -17.71
N ARG A 315 13.12 10.03 -16.50
CA ARG A 315 12.98 10.81 -15.26
C ARG A 315 14.01 10.38 -14.23
N TRP A 316 14.57 11.38 -13.52
CA TRP A 316 15.43 11.16 -12.35
C TRP A 316 14.88 11.94 -11.17
N ARG A 317 14.95 11.34 -9.98
CA ARG A 317 14.50 11.97 -8.74
C ARG A 317 15.66 12.16 -7.76
N PHE A 318 15.78 13.37 -7.27
CA PHE A 318 16.70 13.73 -6.21
C PHE A 318 15.90 14.00 -4.95
N ARG A 319 16.03 13.13 -3.96
CA ARG A 319 15.22 13.20 -2.75
C ARG A 319 15.95 13.90 -1.62
N ASN A 320 15.20 14.71 -0.85
CA ASN A 320 15.65 15.19 0.45
C ASN A 320 15.67 14.02 1.43
N ALA A 321 16.84 13.74 2.01
CA ALA A 321 17.05 12.60 2.90
C ALA A 321 16.15 12.67 4.16
N GLU A 322 15.94 13.87 4.72
CA GLU A 322 15.07 14.04 5.89
C GLU A 322 13.60 13.73 5.58
N HIS A 323 13.10 14.26 4.45
CA HIS A 323 11.76 13.91 3.99
C HIS A 323 11.62 12.40 3.77
N ASP A 324 12.61 11.77 3.11
CA ASP A 324 12.57 10.34 2.80
C ASP A 324 12.62 9.48 4.07
N ARG A 325 13.41 9.90 5.08
CA ARG A 325 13.46 9.28 6.41
C ARG A 325 12.09 9.33 7.11
N VAL A 326 11.47 10.51 7.18
CA VAL A 326 10.16 10.66 7.82
C VAL A 326 9.11 9.83 7.08
N ARG A 327 9.11 9.87 5.75
CA ARG A 327 8.19 9.10 4.94
C ARG A 327 8.31 7.60 5.15
N LYS A 328 9.53 7.06 5.17
CA LYS A 328 9.78 5.62 5.28
C LYS A 328 9.67 5.10 6.70
N ASP A 329 10.36 5.79 7.62
CA ASP A 329 10.58 5.25 8.96
C ASP A 329 9.46 5.62 9.93
N LEU A 330 8.88 6.81 9.79
CA LEU A 330 7.82 7.28 10.68
C LEU A 330 6.42 7.07 10.09
N ARG A 331 6.14 7.63 8.91
CA ARG A 331 4.82 7.47 8.29
C ARG A 331 4.58 6.02 7.88
N GLY A 332 5.56 5.38 7.23
CA GLY A 332 5.45 3.99 6.79
C GLY A 332 4.49 3.78 5.63
N THR A 333 4.17 2.52 5.37
CA THR A 333 3.27 2.09 4.29
C THR A 333 1.98 1.45 4.81
N GLU A 334 1.77 1.47 6.11
CA GLU A 334 0.57 0.93 6.73
C GLU A 334 -0.64 1.81 6.38
N SER A 335 -1.67 1.20 5.81
CA SER A 335 -2.96 1.85 5.57
C SER A 335 -3.79 1.99 6.87
N ASN A 336 -3.54 1.12 7.84
CA ASN A 336 -4.22 1.12 9.14
C ASN A 336 -3.39 1.90 10.17
N SER A 337 -3.98 2.94 10.75
CA SER A 337 -3.32 3.80 11.76
C SER A 337 -2.95 3.05 13.04
N PHE A 338 -3.78 2.10 13.48
CA PHE A 338 -3.43 1.24 14.62
C PHE A 338 -2.21 0.37 14.34
N GLY A 339 -2.09 -0.20 13.13
CA GLY A 339 -0.90 -0.94 12.70
C GLY A 339 0.36 -0.09 12.73
N ARG A 340 0.28 1.17 12.26
CA ARG A 340 1.35 2.15 12.34
C ARG A 340 1.73 2.44 13.79
N PHE A 341 0.75 2.68 14.65
CA PHE A 341 0.98 2.87 16.10
C PHE A 341 1.73 1.67 16.70
N LEU A 342 1.30 0.44 16.45
CA LEU A 342 1.93 -0.77 16.97
C LEU A 342 3.40 -0.89 16.53
N ARG A 343 3.69 -0.62 15.25
CA ARG A 343 5.07 -0.60 14.73
C ARG A 343 5.92 0.46 15.43
N LEU A 344 5.44 1.70 15.47
CA LEU A 344 6.16 2.80 16.11
C LEU A 344 6.37 2.56 17.60
N ARG A 345 5.37 1.99 18.28
CA ARG A 345 5.45 1.63 19.69
C ARG A 345 6.51 0.55 19.94
N SER A 346 6.54 -0.50 19.11
CA SER A 346 7.55 -1.55 19.21
C SER A 346 8.98 -1.02 19.01
N GLN A 347 9.12 0.01 18.18
CA GLN A 347 10.39 0.71 17.90
C GLN A 347 10.70 1.85 18.89
N ARG A 348 9.82 2.15 19.85
CA ARG A 348 9.92 3.28 20.80
C ARG A 348 9.96 4.65 20.10
N ARG A 349 9.29 4.80 18.95
CA ARG A 349 9.33 6.02 18.12
C ARG A 349 8.01 6.82 18.12
N VAL A 350 7.04 6.48 18.95
CA VAL A 350 5.74 7.18 19.01
C VAL A 350 5.93 8.68 19.27
N GLN A 351 6.79 9.05 20.21
CA GLN A 351 7.03 10.47 20.54
C GLN A 351 7.71 11.23 19.38
N GLU A 352 8.63 10.57 18.66
CA GLU A 352 9.25 11.15 17.47
C GLU A 352 8.20 11.40 16.37
N TYR A 353 7.30 10.45 16.17
CA TYR A 353 6.19 10.56 15.23
C TYR A 353 5.26 11.72 15.60
N LEU A 354 4.77 11.80 16.83
CA LEU A 354 3.82 12.80 17.28
C LEU A 354 4.38 14.24 17.31
N ARG A 355 5.72 14.42 17.29
CA ARG A 355 6.32 15.76 17.10
C ARG A 355 6.03 16.30 15.70
N ILE A 356 5.85 15.43 14.71
CA ILE A 356 5.61 15.76 13.31
C ILE A 356 4.12 15.73 12.98
N TYR A 357 3.42 14.70 13.43
CA TYR A 357 2.00 14.42 13.17
C TYR A 357 1.20 14.63 14.46
N LYS A 358 1.09 15.90 14.87
CA LYS A 358 0.40 16.28 16.12
C LYS A 358 -1.08 15.95 16.06
N GLU A 359 -1.65 15.98 14.87
CA GLU A 359 -3.04 15.65 14.59
C GLU A 359 -3.42 14.23 15.02
N ASP A 360 -2.49 13.28 14.98
CA ASP A 360 -2.74 11.88 15.34
C ASP A 360 -2.65 11.63 16.87
N SER A 361 -2.41 12.67 17.71
CA SER A 361 -2.13 12.48 19.14
C SER A 361 -3.31 11.85 19.89
N GLN A 362 -4.52 12.33 19.67
CA GLN A 362 -5.72 11.82 20.35
C GLN A 362 -6.02 10.37 19.95
N GLU A 363 -5.86 10.06 18.67
CA GLU A 363 -6.03 8.71 18.15
C GLU A 363 -5.00 7.75 18.75
N PHE A 364 -3.74 8.19 18.87
CA PHE A 364 -2.65 7.38 19.45
C PHE A 364 -2.83 7.15 20.95
N ASP A 365 -3.41 8.09 21.69
CA ASP A 365 -3.78 7.89 23.09
C ASP A 365 -4.86 6.81 23.24
N THR A 366 -5.84 6.80 22.34
CA THR A 366 -6.85 5.74 22.27
C THR A 366 -6.21 4.38 21.95
N PHE A 367 -5.29 4.34 20.99
CA PHE A 367 -4.56 3.13 20.63
C PHE A 367 -3.68 2.60 21.76
N GLU A 368 -3.08 3.46 22.58
CA GLU A 368 -2.34 3.01 23.75
C GLU A 368 -3.26 2.36 24.79
N GLN A 369 -4.48 2.88 24.97
CA GLN A 369 -5.48 2.25 25.85
C GLN A 369 -5.92 0.90 25.30
N GLN A 370 -6.23 0.80 24.01
CA GLN A 370 -6.58 -0.45 23.33
C GLN A 370 -5.45 -1.48 23.46
N TYR A 371 -4.22 -1.08 23.22
CA TYR A 371 -3.05 -1.95 23.36
C TYR A 371 -2.92 -2.52 24.77
N ARG A 372 -3.07 -1.68 25.80
CA ARG A 372 -2.98 -2.12 27.22
C ARG A 372 -4.12 -3.04 27.58
N SER A 373 -5.34 -2.72 27.18
CA SER A 373 -6.52 -3.54 27.39
C SER A 373 -6.38 -4.90 26.71
N SER A 374 -6.01 -4.93 25.44
CA SER A 374 -5.79 -6.16 24.68
C SER A 374 -4.67 -7.01 25.28
N THR A 375 -3.58 -6.41 25.72
CA THR A 375 -2.49 -7.14 26.41
C THR A 375 -2.97 -7.81 27.69
N LYS A 376 -3.78 -7.12 28.51
CA LYS A 376 -4.36 -7.67 29.73
C LYS A 376 -5.37 -8.80 29.42
N THR A 377 -6.18 -8.61 28.41
CA THR A 377 -7.16 -9.63 27.96
C THR A 377 -6.45 -10.87 27.42
N LEU A 378 -5.36 -10.71 26.66
CA LEU A 378 -4.53 -11.82 26.20
C LEU A 378 -3.96 -12.63 27.37
N TYR A 379 -3.45 -11.95 28.39
CA TYR A 379 -2.97 -12.62 29.60
C TYR A 379 -4.07 -13.41 30.31
N ASN A 380 -5.26 -12.82 30.44
CA ASN A 380 -6.42 -13.51 31.06
C ASN A 380 -6.82 -14.77 30.27
N TRP A 381 -6.85 -14.69 28.94
CA TRP A 381 -7.15 -15.85 28.12
C TRP A 381 -6.08 -16.92 28.21
N TYR A 382 -4.81 -16.52 28.22
CA TYR A 382 -3.71 -17.43 28.46
C TYR A 382 -3.85 -18.15 29.82
N CYS A 383 -4.19 -17.44 30.89
CA CYS A 383 -4.41 -18.04 32.20
C CYS A 383 -5.55 -19.07 32.19
N LYS A 384 -6.72 -18.73 31.63
CA LYS A 384 -7.86 -19.63 31.52
C LYS A 384 -7.52 -20.90 30.74
N VAL A 385 -6.75 -20.80 29.65
CA VAL A 385 -6.43 -21.96 28.81
C VAL A 385 -5.28 -22.78 29.37
N HIS A 386 -4.19 -22.16 29.85
CA HIS A 386 -2.94 -22.88 30.15
C HIS A 386 -2.57 -22.97 31.64
N LYS A 387 -3.22 -22.19 32.52
CA LYS A 387 -2.99 -22.26 33.96
C LYS A 387 -4.15 -22.85 34.71
N GLU A 388 -5.35 -22.36 34.45
CA GLU A 388 -6.58 -22.73 35.16
C GLU A 388 -7.29 -23.92 34.49
N HIS A 389 -7.00 -24.13 33.19
CA HIS A 389 -7.67 -25.13 32.37
C HIS A 389 -9.23 -25.01 32.35
N SER A 390 -9.72 -23.78 32.64
CA SER A 390 -11.14 -23.45 32.66
C SER A 390 -11.72 -23.23 31.25
N LEU A 391 -10.85 -23.11 30.23
CA LEU A 391 -11.25 -22.89 28.84
C LEU A 391 -10.42 -23.79 27.90
N VAL A 392 -11.09 -24.42 26.93
CA VAL A 392 -10.42 -25.27 25.95
C VAL A 392 -9.87 -24.39 24.81
N PHE A 393 -8.58 -24.55 24.43
CA PHE A 393 -7.95 -23.75 23.37
C PHE A 393 -8.75 -23.75 22.07
N LYS A 394 -9.29 -24.88 21.64
CA LYS A 394 -10.07 -25.00 20.39
C LYS A 394 -11.42 -24.26 20.43
N SER A 395 -11.95 -23.93 21.63
CA SER A 395 -13.18 -23.15 21.78
C SER A 395 -12.95 -21.64 21.64
N LEU A 396 -11.68 -21.19 21.57
CA LEU A 396 -11.37 -19.79 21.31
C LEU A 396 -11.74 -19.39 19.87
N PRO A 397 -12.16 -18.13 19.64
CA PRO A 397 -12.31 -17.61 18.29
C PRO A 397 -11.04 -17.80 17.44
N LYS A 398 -11.20 -18.14 16.16
CA LYS A 398 -10.05 -18.40 15.26
C LYS A 398 -9.10 -17.21 15.13
N SER A 399 -9.61 -15.99 15.25
CA SER A 399 -8.85 -14.74 15.26
C SER A 399 -7.89 -14.60 16.45
N VAL A 400 -8.23 -15.24 17.58
CA VAL A 400 -7.51 -15.16 18.85
C VAL A 400 -6.49 -16.28 19.02
N GLN A 401 -6.81 -17.48 18.50
CA GLN A 401 -5.97 -18.67 18.66
C GLN A 401 -4.48 -18.44 18.31
N PRO A 402 -4.12 -17.75 17.20
CA PRO A 402 -2.71 -17.55 16.84
C PRO A 402 -1.93 -16.81 17.93
N LEU A 403 -2.49 -15.75 18.49
CA LEU A 403 -1.77 -14.93 19.48
C LEU A 403 -1.64 -15.66 20.84
N VAL A 404 -2.67 -16.40 21.25
CA VAL A 404 -2.61 -17.25 22.47
C VAL A 404 -1.60 -18.39 22.29
N PHE A 405 -1.54 -18.98 21.09
CA PHE A 405 -0.55 -20.02 20.74
C PHE A 405 0.88 -19.47 20.80
N ASP A 406 1.13 -18.33 20.18
CA ASP A 406 2.45 -17.68 20.17
C ASP A 406 2.88 -17.27 21.59
N THR A 407 1.93 -16.81 22.41
CA THR A 407 2.17 -16.53 23.83
C THR A 407 2.60 -17.79 24.58
N HIS A 408 1.96 -18.93 24.33
CA HIS A 408 2.34 -20.22 24.92
C HIS A 408 3.69 -20.73 24.40
N LYS A 409 3.95 -20.55 23.11
CA LYS A 409 5.25 -20.84 22.50
C LYS A 409 6.36 -20.02 23.16
N PHE A 410 6.16 -18.72 23.41
CA PHE A 410 7.08 -17.88 24.15
C PHE A 410 7.36 -18.44 25.55
N TYR A 411 6.32 -18.83 26.27
CA TYR A 411 6.48 -19.49 27.59
C TYR A 411 7.35 -20.73 27.48
N LEU A 412 7.05 -21.64 26.56
CA LEU A 412 7.77 -22.92 26.41
C LEU A 412 9.23 -22.74 25.99
N THR A 413 9.52 -21.76 25.14
CA THR A 413 10.86 -21.59 24.56
C THR A 413 11.77 -20.67 25.36
N ALA A 414 11.23 -19.67 26.04
CA ALA A 414 12.02 -18.66 26.74
C ALA A 414 11.90 -18.72 28.27
N LEU A 415 10.67 -18.88 28.80
CA LEU A 415 10.46 -18.78 30.26
C LEU A 415 10.63 -20.13 30.96
N ARG A 416 10.06 -21.20 30.43
CA ARG A 416 10.12 -22.54 31.04
C ARG A 416 11.56 -23.05 31.22
N PRO A 417 12.48 -22.91 30.23
CA PRO A 417 13.88 -23.30 30.43
C PRO A 417 14.61 -22.50 31.50
N ALA A 418 14.14 -21.23 31.72
CA ALA A 418 14.66 -20.35 32.77
C ALA A 418 13.95 -20.56 34.12
N ASN A 419 13.13 -21.60 34.25
CA ASN A 419 12.31 -21.90 35.43
C ASN A 419 11.40 -20.71 35.86
N LYS A 420 10.89 -19.96 34.91
CA LYS A 420 9.98 -18.82 35.11
C LYS A 420 8.57 -19.13 34.68
N SER A 421 7.59 -18.60 35.42
CA SER A 421 6.18 -18.60 34.99
C SER A 421 5.88 -17.40 34.13
N LEU A 422 4.93 -17.51 33.21
CA LEU A 422 4.44 -16.35 32.46
C LEU A 422 3.55 -15.50 33.38
N HIS A 423 3.97 -14.28 33.67
CA HIS A 423 3.19 -13.24 34.32
C HIS A 423 2.87 -12.12 33.31
N LEU A 424 2.01 -11.19 33.69
CA LEU A 424 1.67 -10.05 32.84
C LEU A 424 2.90 -9.18 32.50
N SER A 425 3.86 -9.08 33.44
CA SER A 425 5.12 -8.36 33.24
C SER A 425 5.98 -8.91 32.10
N GLU A 426 6.09 -10.26 32.02
CA GLU A 426 6.82 -10.93 30.94
C GLU A 426 6.11 -10.71 29.60
N LEU A 427 4.77 -10.76 29.60
CA LEU A 427 3.98 -10.51 28.40
C LEU A 427 4.14 -9.06 27.90
N ILE A 428 4.09 -8.07 28.82
CA ILE A 428 4.32 -6.65 28.48
C ILE A 428 5.71 -6.45 27.85
N THR A 429 6.71 -7.22 28.31
CA THR A 429 8.08 -7.14 27.77
C THR A 429 8.20 -7.85 26.42
N TRP A 430 7.50 -8.97 26.23
CA TRP A 430 7.58 -9.77 25.02
C TRP A 430 6.78 -9.20 23.84
N ILE A 431 5.59 -8.65 24.06
CA ILE A 431 4.72 -8.15 22.96
C ILE A 431 5.44 -7.13 22.06
N PRO A 432 6.21 -6.13 22.57
CA PRO A 432 6.93 -5.23 21.68
C PRO A 432 7.91 -5.93 20.74
N GLU A 433 8.56 -7.00 21.16
CA GLU A 433 9.44 -7.81 20.32
C GLU A 433 8.64 -8.60 19.26
N PHE A 434 7.51 -9.17 19.67
CA PHE A 434 6.60 -9.86 18.76
C PHE A 434 6.04 -8.93 17.67
N LEU A 435 5.75 -7.68 18.01
CA LEU A 435 5.23 -6.65 17.10
C LEU A 435 6.29 -6.05 16.14
N LYS A 436 7.56 -6.46 16.23
CA LYS A 436 8.57 -6.07 15.23
C LYS A 436 8.33 -6.74 13.87
N THR A 437 7.51 -7.76 13.81
CA THR A 437 7.17 -8.50 12.58
C THR A 437 5.77 -8.12 12.08
N GLN A 438 5.58 -8.14 10.77
CA GLN A 438 4.27 -7.92 10.15
C GLN A 438 3.25 -8.97 10.61
N TYR A 439 3.70 -10.22 10.78
CA TYR A 439 2.89 -11.31 11.35
C TYR A 439 2.38 -10.95 12.76
N GLY A 440 3.25 -10.46 13.63
CA GLY A 440 2.88 -10.05 14.98
C GLY A 440 1.87 -8.92 15.00
N ILE A 441 2.09 -7.87 14.18
CA ILE A 441 1.16 -6.74 14.05
C ILE A 441 -0.21 -7.23 13.55
N SER A 442 -0.25 -8.03 12.49
CA SER A 442 -1.51 -8.52 11.91
C SER A 442 -2.32 -9.37 12.89
N ASN A 443 -1.66 -10.26 13.64
CA ASN A 443 -2.35 -11.08 14.64
C ASN A 443 -2.82 -10.27 15.85
N PHE A 444 -2.03 -9.28 16.29
CA PHE A 444 -2.45 -8.41 17.38
C PHE A 444 -3.65 -7.54 17.00
N ILE A 445 -3.69 -7.01 15.77
CA ILE A 445 -4.85 -6.26 15.24
C ILE A 445 -6.10 -7.15 15.22
N ARG A 446 -6.00 -8.39 14.71
CA ARG A 446 -7.12 -9.33 14.67
C ARG A 446 -7.63 -9.65 16.07
N PHE A 447 -6.72 -9.90 16.99
CA PHE A 447 -7.03 -10.12 18.39
C PHE A 447 -7.76 -8.94 19.02
N THR A 448 -7.23 -7.71 18.87
CA THR A 448 -7.83 -6.50 19.41
C THR A 448 -9.25 -6.29 18.90
N LYS A 449 -9.47 -6.44 17.58
CA LYS A 449 -10.81 -6.35 16.99
C LYS A 449 -11.81 -7.35 17.57
N GLU A 450 -11.38 -8.58 17.84
CA GLU A 450 -12.24 -9.62 18.42
C GLU A 450 -12.65 -9.32 19.86
N VAL A 451 -11.70 -8.82 20.67
CA VAL A 451 -11.97 -8.57 22.09
C VAL A 451 -12.71 -7.25 22.34
N GLU A 452 -12.77 -6.35 21.37
CA GLU A 452 -13.55 -5.11 21.42
C GLU A 452 -15.00 -5.28 20.96
N GLN A 453 -15.27 -6.32 20.16
CA GLN A 453 -16.66 -6.66 19.85
C GLN A 453 -17.34 -7.13 21.14
N PRO A 454 -18.50 -6.55 21.54
CA PRO A 454 -19.26 -7.12 22.62
C PRO A 454 -19.51 -8.59 22.28
N PRO A 455 -19.43 -9.51 23.26
CA PRO A 455 -19.71 -10.92 22.99
C PRO A 455 -21.04 -10.97 22.24
N VAL A 456 -21.02 -11.49 21.01
CA VAL A 456 -22.25 -11.85 20.33
C VAL A 456 -22.93 -12.77 21.34
N SER A 457 -24.02 -12.29 21.93
CA SER A 457 -24.83 -13.10 22.80
C SER A 457 -25.25 -14.26 21.91
N THR A 458 -24.52 -15.38 22.01
CA THR A 458 -25.05 -16.66 21.61
C THR A 458 -26.26 -16.79 22.49
N GLY A 459 -27.42 -16.48 21.90
CA GLY A 459 -28.68 -16.51 22.59
C GLY A 459 -28.94 -17.93 23.07
N VAL A 460 -28.41 -18.22 24.23
CA VAL A 460 -29.05 -19.21 25.10
C VAL A 460 -30.29 -18.48 25.57
N ALA A 461 -31.40 -18.75 24.91
CA ALA A 461 -32.71 -18.31 25.33
C ALA A 461 -32.84 -18.65 26.83
N PRO A 462 -33.36 -17.73 27.66
CA PRO A 462 -33.55 -18.03 29.07
C PRO A 462 -34.41 -19.30 29.15
N VAL A 463 -33.85 -20.34 29.73
CA VAL A 463 -34.59 -21.59 30.00
C VAL A 463 -35.85 -21.22 30.76
N ALA A 464 -36.98 -21.36 30.09
CA ALA A 464 -38.28 -21.08 30.70
C ALA A 464 -38.53 -22.11 31.82
N SER A 465 -38.31 -21.68 33.04
CA SER A 465 -38.63 -22.50 34.20
C SER A 465 -40.17 -22.59 34.36
N ARG A 466 -40.73 -23.76 34.12
CA ARG A 466 -42.13 -24.03 34.40
C ARG A 466 -42.26 -24.54 35.83
N ARG A 467 -43.03 -23.85 36.66
CA ARG A 467 -43.41 -24.35 37.99
C ARG A 467 -44.43 -25.46 37.83
N VAL A 468 -44.12 -26.62 38.31
CA VAL A 468 -45.06 -27.74 38.41
C VAL A 468 -45.29 -27.99 39.90
N THR A 469 -46.53 -27.98 40.32
CA THR A 469 -46.95 -28.29 41.72
C THR A 469 -47.28 -29.76 41.77
N VAL A 470 -46.53 -30.50 42.55
CA VAL A 470 -46.86 -31.93 42.89
C VAL A 470 -46.98 -32.01 44.40
N ASP A 471 -48.10 -32.50 44.84
CA ASP A 471 -48.43 -32.78 46.27
C ASP A 471 -48.19 -31.61 47.25
N GLY A 472 -48.50 -30.36 46.83
CA GLY A 472 -48.50 -29.24 47.75
C GLY A 472 -47.11 -28.60 48.00
N GLU A 473 -46.05 -29.15 47.47
CA GLU A 473 -44.69 -28.55 47.52
C GLU A 473 -44.24 -28.01 46.17
N ASN A 474 -43.68 -26.81 46.17
CA ASN A 474 -43.13 -26.14 44.96
C ASN A 474 -41.74 -26.70 44.67
N ILE A 475 -41.63 -27.64 43.73
CA ILE A 475 -40.34 -28.12 43.21
C ILE A 475 -40.04 -27.46 41.86
N GLN A 476 -38.88 -26.83 41.73
CA GLN A 476 -38.42 -26.21 40.49
C GLN A 476 -37.67 -27.28 39.67
N VAL A 477 -38.28 -27.75 38.56
CA VAL A 477 -37.66 -28.72 37.65
C VAL A 477 -37.31 -28.00 36.37
N THR A 478 -36.05 -28.04 35.99
CA THR A 478 -35.54 -27.52 34.69
C THR A 478 -35.61 -28.67 33.68
N ILE A 479 -36.45 -28.52 32.65
CA ILE A 479 -36.56 -29.49 31.55
C ILE A 479 -36.01 -28.84 30.29
N ASP A 480 -34.98 -29.43 29.69
CA ASP A 480 -34.50 -29.10 28.37
C ASP A 480 -35.47 -29.67 27.33
N VAL A 481 -36.21 -28.80 26.65
CA VAL A 481 -37.05 -29.18 25.51
C VAL A 481 -36.38 -28.66 24.26
N PRO A 482 -35.99 -29.52 23.31
CA PRO A 482 -35.46 -29.05 22.04
C PRO A 482 -36.57 -28.36 21.22
N GLU A 483 -36.31 -27.15 20.80
CA GLU A 483 -37.20 -26.33 19.97
C GLU A 483 -37.26 -26.92 18.56
N VAL A 484 -38.45 -27.30 18.12
CA VAL A 484 -38.73 -27.74 16.75
C VAL A 484 -38.93 -26.49 15.89
N THR A 485 -38.00 -26.22 14.98
CA THR A 485 -38.12 -25.16 13.96
C THR A 485 -39.28 -25.48 13.02
N PRO A 486 -40.16 -24.50 12.72
CA PRO A 486 -41.16 -24.65 11.66
C PRO A 486 -40.50 -24.60 10.29
N ILE A 487 -40.80 -25.53 9.43
CA ILE A 487 -40.44 -25.51 8.00
C ILE A 487 -41.38 -24.51 7.32
N ASP A 488 -40.82 -23.39 6.87
CA ASP A 488 -41.57 -22.42 6.08
C ASP A 488 -41.92 -22.99 4.71
N GLY A 489 -43.25 -23.07 4.48
CA GLY A 489 -43.84 -23.47 3.22
C GLY A 489 -43.68 -22.37 2.16
N GLN A 490 -43.14 -22.75 1.02
CA GLN A 490 -43.19 -21.96 -0.22
C GLN A 490 -44.65 -21.72 -0.63
N VAL A 491 -45.05 -20.46 -0.73
CA VAL A 491 -46.22 -20.05 -1.51
C VAL A 491 -45.72 -19.60 -2.88
N VAL A 492 -46.03 -20.41 -3.91
CA VAL A 492 -45.94 -20.05 -5.30
C VAL A 492 -47.22 -19.29 -5.63
N GLU A 493 -47.18 -18.03 -5.95
CA GLU A 493 -48.27 -17.35 -6.69
C GLU A 493 -47.78 -16.99 -8.08
N ALA A 494 -48.52 -17.56 -9.05
CA ALA A 494 -48.49 -17.19 -10.44
C ALA A 494 -49.41 -15.96 -10.66
N VAL A 495 -48.90 -14.92 -11.34
CA VAL A 495 -49.48 -14.30 -12.54
C VAL A 495 -48.37 -13.45 -13.18
#